data_51870e3817eebbc7312f93e0b3274af9
#
_entry.id   51870e3817eebbc7312f93e0b3274af9
#
_cell.length_a   1.000
_cell.length_b   1.000
_cell.length_c   1.000
_cell.angle_alpha   90.00
_cell.angle_beta   90.00
_cell.angle_gamma   90.00
#
_symmetry.space_group_name_H-M   'P 1'
#
loop_
_entity.id
_entity.type
_entity.pdbx_description
1 polymer ?
#
loop_
_entity_poly.entity_id
_entity_poly.type
_entity_poly.pdbx_seq_one_letter_code
_entity_poly.pdbx_strand_id
1 'polypeptide(L)'
;MTIHVTDVAIVGGGMVGGALALGLAQQGFTVTVLEKAAPPAFEPASAPDVRISAISAASVGLLKSLSVWDAIRAMRVHAYRRLETWEWESAHVAFDAAELKLPELGYMVENKVLQWGLWQALAAHEAVTLRVGSELKKMQRGETQTALHLREGETIHARLVIGADGANSQVREMAGIGVHAWQYQQSCMLISVECADDPGDSTWQQFTPSGPRAFLPLFDHWASLVWYDAPARIRQLQSMTMAQLQQEIASHFPARLGRVTPQAAGAFPLTRRHALQYVQPGLALVGDAAHTIHPLAGQGVNLGYRDVDALLEILAEARGRGEDWASLPVLKRYQARRRADNFIMQSGMDLFYAGFSNDLAPVRMLRNIGLMAAERAGMLKRQALKYALGL
;
A
#
# COMPACT_ATOMS: atom_id res chain seq x y z
N MET A 1 31.55 -18.39 12.42
CA MET A 1 30.18 -17.95 12.09
C MET A 1 29.78 -16.89 13.08
N THR A 2 29.52 -15.69 12.62
CA THR A 2 29.06 -14.61 13.50
C THR A 2 27.56 -14.82 13.77
N ILE A 3 27.19 -14.98 15.05
CA ILE A 3 25.80 -15.11 15.49
C ILE A 3 25.37 -13.73 15.97
N HIS A 4 24.28 -13.24 15.37
CA HIS A 4 23.62 -12.01 15.79
C HIS A 4 22.28 -12.36 16.44
N VAL A 5 22.00 -11.81 17.62
CA VAL A 5 20.74 -12.05 18.36
C VAL A 5 19.94 -10.77 18.41
N THR A 6 18.64 -10.86 18.14
CA THR A 6 17.72 -9.73 18.15
C THR A 6 16.35 -10.16 18.70
N ASP A 7 15.56 -9.24 19.23
CA ASP A 7 14.18 -9.55 19.63
C ASP A 7 13.34 -9.85 18.38
N VAL A 8 13.41 -8.97 17.39
CA VAL A 8 12.60 -9.07 16.18
C VAL A 8 13.48 -8.97 14.94
N ALA A 9 13.33 -9.91 14.02
CA ALA A 9 13.91 -9.84 12.68
C ALA A 9 12.79 -9.57 11.66
N ILE A 10 12.93 -8.51 10.87
CA ILE A 10 11.97 -8.14 9.81
C ILE A 10 12.63 -8.40 8.47
N VAL A 11 12.01 -9.24 7.66
CA VAL A 11 12.43 -9.50 6.28
C VAL A 11 11.61 -8.60 5.36
N GLY A 12 12.27 -7.65 4.72
CA GLY A 12 11.70 -6.59 3.90
C GLY A 12 11.68 -5.23 4.60
N GLY A 13 12.53 -4.33 4.14
CA GLY A 13 12.65 -2.92 4.60
C GLY A 13 11.86 -1.94 3.74
N GLY A 14 10.76 -2.37 3.12
CA GLY A 14 9.84 -1.51 2.39
C GLY A 14 9.06 -0.57 3.32
N MET A 15 8.06 0.13 2.77
CA MET A 15 7.25 1.09 3.53
C MET A 15 6.62 0.48 4.79
N VAL A 16 6.04 -0.72 4.67
CA VAL A 16 5.36 -1.41 5.79
C VAL A 16 6.37 -1.96 6.79
N GLY A 17 7.40 -2.69 6.32
CA GLY A 17 8.43 -3.25 7.17
C GLY A 17 9.24 -2.18 7.88
N GLY A 18 9.56 -1.07 7.19
CA GLY A 18 10.27 0.07 7.78
C GLY A 18 9.48 0.77 8.88
N ALA A 19 8.19 1.01 8.66
CA ALA A 19 7.31 1.60 9.68
C ALA A 19 7.18 0.70 10.91
N LEU A 20 7.03 -0.62 10.70
CA LEU A 20 6.95 -1.58 11.79
C LEU A 20 8.26 -1.67 12.58
N ALA A 21 9.40 -1.69 11.88
CA ALA A 21 10.72 -1.71 12.51
C ALA A 21 10.93 -0.50 13.42
N LEU A 22 10.59 0.70 12.91
CA LEU A 22 10.72 1.93 13.67
C LEU A 22 9.82 1.93 14.91
N GLY A 23 8.57 1.53 14.78
CA GLY A 23 7.62 1.48 15.90
C GLY A 23 8.04 0.47 16.98
N LEU A 24 8.53 -0.70 16.59
CA LEU A 24 9.05 -1.70 17.55
C LEU A 24 10.30 -1.19 18.27
N ALA A 25 11.23 -0.56 17.55
CA ALA A 25 12.42 0.02 18.14
C ALA A 25 12.07 1.12 19.16
N GLN A 26 11.11 1.99 18.84
CA GLN A 26 10.60 3.01 19.76
C GLN A 26 9.93 2.42 21.01
N GLN A 27 9.38 1.20 20.91
CA GLN A 27 8.84 0.44 22.04
C GLN A 27 9.93 -0.32 22.82
N GLY A 28 11.21 -0.17 22.47
CA GLY A 28 12.36 -0.76 23.17
C GLY A 28 12.66 -2.21 22.79
N PHE A 29 12.22 -2.67 21.60
CA PHE A 29 12.70 -3.93 21.02
C PHE A 29 14.00 -3.70 20.25
N THR A 30 14.90 -4.67 20.29
CA THR A 30 16.02 -4.74 19.34
C THR A 30 15.51 -5.31 18.02
N VAL A 31 15.74 -4.58 16.92
CA VAL A 31 15.18 -4.93 15.60
C VAL A 31 16.27 -5.07 14.56
N THR A 32 16.27 -6.17 13.84
CA THR A 32 17.12 -6.35 12.65
C THR A 32 16.27 -6.38 11.40
N VAL A 33 16.52 -5.48 10.47
CA VAL A 33 15.83 -5.40 9.17
C VAL A 33 16.73 -5.98 8.09
N LEU A 34 16.23 -6.98 7.37
CA LEU A 34 16.88 -7.56 6.20
C LEU A 34 16.26 -6.98 4.93
N GLU A 35 17.07 -6.34 4.09
CA GLU A 35 16.61 -5.79 2.83
C GLU A 35 17.61 -6.02 1.71
N LYS A 36 17.13 -6.31 0.51
CA LYS A 36 17.99 -6.59 -0.65
C LYS A 36 18.73 -5.37 -1.14
N ALA A 37 18.06 -4.21 -1.13
CA ALA A 37 18.62 -2.95 -1.62
C ALA A 37 18.13 -1.77 -0.80
N ALA A 38 19.03 -0.87 -0.44
CA ALA A 38 18.63 0.40 0.14
C ALA A 38 17.77 1.22 -0.84
N PRO A 39 16.76 1.96 -0.37
CA PRO A 39 16.05 2.88 -1.23
C PRO A 39 17.01 3.96 -1.76
N PRO A 40 16.79 4.45 -2.99
CA PRO A 40 17.56 5.59 -3.50
C PRO A 40 17.31 6.82 -2.64
N ALA A 41 18.34 7.64 -2.47
CA ALA A 41 18.22 8.92 -1.79
C ALA A 41 17.22 9.82 -2.53
N PHE A 42 16.52 10.65 -1.78
CA PHE A 42 15.60 11.63 -2.37
C PHE A 42 16.37 12.75 -3.04
N GLU A 43 16.03 13.03 -4.30
CA GLU A 43 16.56 14.13 -5.09
C GLU A 43 15.42 15.13 -5.40
N PRO A 44 15.44 16.35 -4.86
CA PRO A 44 14.35 17.31 -5.01
C PRO A 44 14.03 17.67 -6.47
N ALA A 45 15.06 17.75 -7.33
CA ALA A 45 14.91 18.09 -8.75
C ALA A 45 14.51 16.90 -9.64
N SER A 46 14.40 15.69 -9.09
CA SER A 46 14.03 14.52 -9.90
C SER A 46 12.56 14.55 -10.31
N ALA A 47 12.25 14.02 -11.49
CA ALA A 47 10.87 13.72 -11.86
C ALA A 47 10.25 12.73 -10.86
N PRO A 48 8.90 12.74 -10.69
CA PRO A 48 8.24 11.81 -9.78
C PRO A 48 8.42 10.36 -10.23
N ASP A 49 8.48 9.47 -9.25
CA ASP A 49 8.40 8.02 -9.50
C ASP A 49 7.03 7.67 -10.09
N VAL A 50 6.98 6.63 -10.90
CA VAL A 50 5.70 6.08 -11.39
C VAL A 50 4.87 5.44 -10.27
N ARG A 51 5.50 5.00 -9.17
CA ARG A 51 4.81 4.38 -8.02
C ARG A 51 4.41 5.43 -7.00
N ILE A 52 3.13 5.76 -7.02
CA ILE A 52 2.50 6.71 -6.11
C ILE A 52 1.51 5.96 -5.21
N SER A 53 1.46 6.32 -3.95
CA SER A 53 0.46 5.86 -2.99
C SER A 53 -0.38 7.03 -2.49
N ALA A 54 -1.69 6.80 -2.41
CA ALA A 54 -2.62 7.70 -1.73
C ALA A 54 -2.62 7.35 -0.23
N ILE A 55 -1.91 8.12 0.57
CA ILE A 55 -1.77 7.89 2.01
C ILE A 55 -2.96 8.50 2.73
N SER A 56 -3.75 7.66 3.40
CA SER A 56 -4.96 8.07 4.11
C SER A 56 -4.64 8.84 5.41
N ALA A 57 -5.63 9.56 5.92
CA ALA A 57 -5.49 10.31 7.18
C ALA A 57 -5.03 9.42 8.36
N ALA A 58 -5.54 8.19 8.48
CA ALA A 58 -5.10 7.24 9.51
C ALA A 58 -3.64 6.84 9.33
N SER A 59 -3.20 6.56 8.10
CA SER A 59 -1.81 6.22 7.80
C SER A 59 -0.85 7.38 8.08
N VAL A 60 -1.28 8.61 7.81
CA VAL A 60 -0.54 9.83 8.22
C VAL A 60 -0.47 9.91 9.75
N GLY A 61 -1.54 9.56 10.46
CA GLY A 61 -1.57 9.46 11.93
C GLY A 61 -0.51 8.51 12.47
N LEU A 62 -0.41 7.31 11.90
CA LEU A 62 0.64 6.35 12.24
C LEU A 62 2.05 6.93 11.99
N LEU A 63 2.30 7.50 10.80
CA LEU A 63 3.61 8.07 10.47
C LEU A 63 3.98 9.27 11.39
N LYS A 64 2.98 10.03 11.86
CA LYS A 64 3.17 11.07 12.88
C LYS A 64 3.53 10.46 14.24
N SER A 65 2.84 9.42 14.69
CA SER A 65 3.15 8.75 15.96
C SER A 65 4.57 8.14 15.95
N LEU A 66 5.05 7.72 14.78
CA LEU A 66 6.42 7.27 14.56
C LEU A 66 7.44 8.43 14.41
N SER A 67 7.01 9.68 14.50
CA SER A 67 7.83 10.89 14.37
C SER A 67 8.59 11.00 13.03
N VAL A 68 8.06 10.40 11.95
CA VAL A 68 8.70 10.39 10.62
C VAL A 68 7.96 11.23 9.59
N TRP A 69 6.68 11.58 9.86
CA TRP A 69 5.84 12.28 8.90
C TRP A 69 6.38 13.65 8.49
N ASP A 70 6.89 14.43 9.41
CA ASP A 70 7.36 15.78 9.11
C ASP A 70 8.57 15.77 8.17
N ALA A 71 9.47 14.80 8.33
CA ALA A 71 10.60 14.59 7.42
C ALA A 71 10.13 14.17 6.02
N ILE A 72 9.14 13.28 5.94
CA ILE A 72 8.53 12.86 4.66
C ILE A 72 7.84 14.06 3.98
N ARG A 73 7.07 14.83 4.76
CA ARG A 73 6.35 16.01 4.26
C ARG A 73 7.29 17.09 3.76
N ALA A 74 8.43 17.27 4.41
CA ALA A 74 9.45 18.25 4.01
C ALA A 74 10.15 17.88 2.68
N MET A 75 10.13 16.62 2.28
CA MET A 75 10.66 16.19 0.99
C MET A 75 9.68 16.56 -0.14
N ARG A 76 8.63 15.73 -0.32
CA ARG A 76 7.70 15.93 -1.43
C ARG A 76 6.41 15.15 -1.21
N VAL A 77 5.31 15.84 -0.96
CA VAL A 77 3.97 15.28 -0.84
C VAL A 77 2.95 16.22 -1.46
N HIS A 78 1.80 15.72 -1.88
CA HIS A 78 0.71 16.54 -2.38
C HIS A 78 -0.60 16.17 -1.66
N ALA A 79 -1.20 17.14 -0.95
CA ALA A 79 -2.47 16.93 -0.26
C ALA A 79 -3.63 16.87 -1.24
N TYR A 80 -4.54 15.91 -1.06
CA TYR A 80 -5.81 15.91 -1.80
C TYR A 80 -6.97 16.07 -0.84
N ARG A 81 -7.93 16.93 -1.23
CA ARG A 81 -9.11 17.28 -0.43
C ARG A 81 -10.39 16.72 -0.96
N ARG A 82 -10.38 16.31 -2.22
CA ARG A 82 -11.56 15.80 -2.90
C ARG A 82 -11.25 14.51 -3.63
N LEU A 83 -12.16 13.53 -3.50
CA LEU A 83 -12.15 12.27 -4.25
C LEU A 83 -13.46 12.16 -5.01
N GLU A 84 -13.37 11.95 -6.32
CA GLU A 84 -14.52 11.86 -7.18
C GLU A 84 -14.54 10.52 -7.93
N THR A 85 -15.72 9.93 -8.09
CA THR A 85 -15.86 8.71 -8.88
C THR A 85 -17.18 8.71 -9.65
N TRP A 86 -17.16 8.26 -10.90
CA TRP A 86 -18.33 8.19 -11.76
C TRP A 86 -18.16 7.15 -12.87
N GLU A 87 -19.26 6.79 -13.50
CA GLU A 87 -19.29 6.08 -14.78
C GLU A 87 -19.98 6.95 -15.83
N TRP A 88 -21.23 7.38 -15.57
CA TRP A 88 -21.91 8.39 -16.35
C TRP A 88 -21.75 9.76 -15.69
N GLU A 89 -21.70 10.81 -16.48
CA GLU A 89 -21.62 12.18 -15.97
C GLU A 89 -22.73 12.51 -14.95
N SER A 90 -23.94 11.90 -15.13
CA SER A 90 -25.07 12.03 -14.21
C SER A 90 -25.00 11.16 -12.96
N ALA A 91 -24.07 10.18 -12.90
CA ALA A 91 -23.93 9.22 -11.80
C ALA A 91 -22.57 9.42 -11.11
N HIS A 92 -22.41 10.57 -10.50
CA HIS A 92 -21.18 11.07 -9.89
C HIS A 92 -21.28 11.04 -8.37
N VAL A 93 -20.23 10.54 -7.72
CA VAL A 93 -20.08 10.56 -6.27
C VAL A 93 -18.79 11.34 -5.94
N ALA A 94 -18.92 12.34 -5.08
CA ALA A 94 -17.81 13.14 -4.62
C ALA A 94 -17.70 13.05 -3.10
N PHE A 95 -16.51 12.90 -2.59
CA PHE A 95 -16.17 12.95 -1.18
C PHE A 95 -15.26 14.16 -0.94
N ASP A 96 -15.61 14.98 0.01
CA ASP A 96 -14.87 16.18 0.36
C ASP A 96 -14.39 16.12 1.81
N ALA A 97 -13.15 16.57 2.06
CA ALA A 97 -12.57 16.64 3.39
C ALA A 97 -13.42 17.49 4.35
N ALA A 98 -14.05 18.55 3.85
CA ALA A 98 -14.92 19.41 4.63
C ALA A 98 -16.15 18.68 5.19
N GLU A 99 -16.66 17.63 4.52
CA GLU A 99 -17.77 16.82 5.01
C GLU A 99 -17.43 16.09 6.34
N LEU A 100 -16.13 15.82 6.57
CA LEU A 100 -15.60 15.22 7.78
C LEU A 100 -14.93 16.22 8.71
N LYS A 101 -14.91 17.51 8.37
CA LYS A 101 -14.17 18.57 9.08
C LYS A 101 -12.67 18.28 9.15
N LEU A 102 -12.12 17.66 8.10
CA LEU A 102 -10.70 17.40 7.95
C LEU A 102 -10.05 18.47 7.04
N PRO A 103 -8.78 18.81 7.24
CA PRO A 103 -8.06 19.70 6.34
C PRO A 103 -7.80 19.07 4.97
N GLU A 104 -7.61 17.75 4.92
CA GLU A 104 -7.42 16.94 3.72
C GLU A 104 -7.93 15.49 3.94
N LEU A 105 -8.21 14.77 2.86
CA LEU A 105 -8.53 13.33 2.89
C LEU A 105 -7.26 12.47 3.03
N GLY A 106 -6.14 12.99 2.57
CA GLY A 106 -4.84 12.32 2.61
C GLY A 106 -3.82 13.00 1.70
N TYR A 107 -2.77 12.25 1.38
CA TYR A 107 -1.66 12.77 0.58
C TYR A 107 -1.27 11.76 -0.51
N MET A 108 -0.98 12.28 -1.69
CA MET A 108 -0.29 11.55 -2.75
C MET A 108 1.22 11.63 -2.48
N VAL A 109 1.85 10.48 -2.34
CA VAL A 109 3.28 10.39 -1.99
C VAL A 109 3.94 9.31 -2.84
N GLU A 110 5.12 9.60 -3.35
CA GLU A 110 5.95 8.61 -4.02
C GLU A 110 6.41 7.53 -3.03
N ASN A 111 6.33 6.26 -3.45
CA ASN A 111 6.72 5.15 -2.58
C ASN A 111 8.19 5.26 -2.12
N LYS A 112 9.07 5.74 -3.02
CA LYS A 112 10.49 5.96 -2.70
C LYS A 112 10.69 7.04 -1.62
N VAL A 113 9.85 8.07 -1.60
CA VAL A 113 9.91 9.16 -0.60
C VAL A 113 9.50 8.64 0.78
N LEU A 114 8.41 7.86 0.84
CA LEU A 114 7.98 7.19 2.08
C LEU A 114 9.08 6.28 2.62
N GLN A 115 9.62 5.42 1.75
CA GLN A 115 10.64 4.47 2.14
C GLN A 115 11.92 5.17 2.57
N TRP A 116 12.38 6.20 1.85
CA TRP A 116 13.58 6.96 2.20
C TRP A 116 13.44 7.65 3.56
N GLY A 117 12.30 8.31 3.82
CA GLY A 117 12.05 8.97 5.12
C GLY A 117 12.08 7.98 6.29
N LEU A 118 11.47 6.80 6.13
CA LEU A 118 11.52 5.73 7.10
C LEU A 118 12.96 5.21 7.31
N TRP A 119 13.72 5.03 6.24
CA TRP A 119 15.10 4.53 6.31
C TRP A 119 16.03 5.50 7.01
N GLN A 120 15.88 6.81 6.82
CA GLN A 120 16.64 7.80 7.56
C GLN A 120 16.39 7.69 9.06
N ALA A 121 15.13 7.53 9.48
CA ALA A 121 14.78 7.37 10.87
C ALA A 121 15.32 6.04 11.46
N LEU A 122 15.24 4.95 10.68
CA LEU A 122 15.78 3.64 11.09
C LEU A 122 17.31 3.67 11.26
N ALA A 123 18.01 4.32 10.34
CA ALA A 123 19.48 4.43 10.40
C ALA A 123 19.96 5.26 11.59
N ALA A 124 19.13 6.18 12.08
CA ALA A 124 19.43 7.01 13.24
C ALA A 124 19.06 6.36 14.59
N HIS A 125 18.36 5.21 14.58
CA HIS A 125 17.83 4.59 15.79
C HIS A 125 18.76 3.47 16.30
N GLU A 126 19.29 3.61 17.51
CA GLU A 126 20.29 2.70 18.10
C GLU A 126 19.84 1.24 18.23
N ALA A 127 18.53 1.02 18.47
CA ALA A 127 17.97 -0.33 18.58
C ALA A 127 17.74 -1.03 17.23
N VAL A 128 18.07 -0.38 16.09
CA VAL A 128 17.85 -0.92 14.75
C VAL A 128 19.16 -1.30 14.10
N THR A 129 19.23 -2.52 13.58
CA THR A 129 20.32 -2.97 12.72
C THR A 129 19.79 -3.17 11.30
N LEU A 130 20.23 -2.32 10.36
CA LEU A 130 19.91 -2.47 8.94
C LEU A 130 20.93 -3.39 8.25
N ARG A 131 20.45 -4.46 7.64
CA ARG A 131 21.24 -5.41 6.85
C ARG A 131 20.86 -5.29 5.38
N VAL A 132 21.58 -4.43 4.68
CA VAL A 132 21.41 -4.19 3.25
C VAL A 132 22.20 -5.22 2.43
N GLY A 133 21.65 -5.62 1.30
CA GLY A 133 22.27 -6.65 0.45
C GLY A 133 22.12 -8.07 0.99
N SER A 134 21.35 -8.25 2.07
CA SER A 134 21.19 -9.54 2.72
C SER A 134 19.97 -10.29 2.17
N GLU A 135 20.21 -11.54 1.77
CA GLU A 135 19.17 -12.44 1.29
C GLU A 135 18.98 -13.63 2.23
N LEU A 136 17.71 -13.88 2.58
CA LEU A 136 17.36 -15.05 3.37
C LEU A 136 17.53 -16.32 2.53
N LYS A 137 18.36 -17.25 3.01
CA LYS A 137 18.61 -18.55 2.38
C LYS A 137 17.73 -19.64 2.97
N LYS A 138 17.59 -19.65 4.29
CA LYS A 138 16.86 -20.68 5.05
C LYS A 138 16.37 -20.10 6.36
N MET A 139 15.20 -20.52 6.78
CA MET A 139 14.64 -20.26 8.10
C MET A 139 14.51 -21.58 8.86
N GLN A 140 15.08 -21.63 10.07
CA GLN A 140 15.03 -22.80 10.92
C GLN A 140 14.44 -22.42 12.27
N ARG A 141 13.27 -22.97 12.58
CA ARG A 141 12.59 -22.71 13.84
C ARG A 141 13.16 -23.55 14.95
N GLY A 142 13.44 -22.92 16.08
CA GLY A 142 13.74 -23.54 17.35
C GLY A 142 12.55 -23.40 18.32
N GLU A 143 12.74 -23.84 19.55
CA GLU A 143 11.69 -23.75 20.58
C GLU A 143 11.41 -22.31 21.02
N THR A 144 12.44 -21.49 21.18
CA THR A 144 12.34 -20.11 21.70
C THR A 144 12.75 -19.03 20.69
N GLN A 145 13.49 -19.41 19.66
CA GLN A 145 14.02 -18.50 18.65
C GLN A 145 14.04 -19.18 17.29
N THR A 146 13.97 -18.35 16.25
CA THR A 146 14.14 -18.77 14.85
C THR A 146 15.50 -18.34 14.35
N ALA A 147 16.27 -19.25 13.75
CA ALA A 147 17.51 -18.96 13.07
C ALA A 147 17.25 -18.62 11.60
N LEU A 148 17.68 -17.43 11.20
CA LEU A 148 17.67 -16.94 9.83
C LEU A 148 19.08 -17.08 9.26
N HIS A 149 19.26 -18.03 8.35
CA HIS A 149 20.53 -18.22 7.66
C HIS A 149 20.55 -17.37 6.39
N LEU A 150 21.50 -16.47 6.29
CA LEU A 150 21.69 -15.59 5.14
C LEU A 150 22.58 -16.25 4.07
N ARG A 151 22.46 -15.80 2.85
CA ARG A 151 23.27 -16.32 1.73
C ARG A 151 24.78 -16.05 1.94
N GLU A 152 25.10 -14.94 2.61
CA GLU A 152 26.45 -14.50 2.95
C GLU A 152 27.11 -15.33 4.07
N GLY A 153 26.39 -16.29 4.65
CA GLY A 153 26.89 -17.20 5.66
C GLY A 153 26.69 -16.75 7.11
N GLU A 154 26.12 -15.58 7.35
CA GLU A 154 25.71 -15.12 8.69
C GLU A 154 24.42 -15.83 9.14
N THR A 155 24.23 -15.89 10.47
CA THR A 155 22.99 -16.39 11.08
C THR A 155 22.47 -15.39 12.09
N ILE A 156 21.18 -15.06 11.98
CA ILE A 156 20.47 -14.17 12.90
C ILE A 156 19.49 -15.02 13.70
N HIS A 157 19.53 -14.89 15.02
CA HIS A 157 18.56 -15.50 15.92
C HIS A 157 17.56 -14.46 16.40
N ALA A 158 16.28 -14.70 16.17
CA ALA A 158 15.19 -13.79 16.56
C ALA A 158 14.09 -14.55 17.30
N ARG A 159 13.51 -13.92 18.33
CA ARG A 159 12.32 -14.45 19.02
C ARG A 159 11.08 -14.35 18.14
N LEU A 160 10.98 -13.27 17.36
CA LEU A 160 9.89 -13.05 16.40
C LEU A 160 10.47 -12.73 15.02
N VAL A 161 10.03 -13.46 14.01
CA VAL A 161 10.32 -13.18 12.60
C VAL A 161 9.09 -12.57 11.97
N ILE A 162 9.25 -11.45 11.27
CA ILE A 162 8.18 -10.77 10.56
C ILE A 162 8.48 -10.78 9.07
N GLY A 163 7.57 -11.36 8.29
CA GLY A 163 7.58 -11.28 6.83
C GLY A 163 6.88 -10.00 6.36
N ALA A 164 7.66 -9.05 5.86
CA ALA A 164 7.22 -7.81 5.21
C ALA A 164 7.79 -7.69 3.79
N ASP A 165 8.14 -8.84 3.18
CA ASP A 165 8.89 -9.02 1.94
C ASP A 165 8.01 -9.08 0.69
N GLY A 166 6.80 -8.51 0.79
CA GLY A 166 5.93 -8.27 -0.35
C GLY A 166 5.14 -9.49 -0.84
N ALA A 167 4.48 -9.33 -1.98
CA ALA A 167 3.53 -10.30 -2.51
C ALA A 167 4.14 -11.69 -2.78
N ASN A 168 5.44 -11.76 -3.07
CA ASN A 168 6.19 -13.00 -3.30
C ASN A 168 7.03 -13.40 -2.06
N SER A 169 6.47 -13.23 -0.87
CA SER A 169 7.14 -13.44 0.40
C SER A 169 7.85 -14.79 0.51
N GLN A 170 9.17 -14.73 0.68
CA GLN A 170 10.01 -15.91 0.99
C GLN A 170 9.75 -16.40 2.42
N VAL A 171 9.49 -15.48 3.36
CA VAL A 171 9.15 -15.85 4.74
C VAL A 171 7.89 -16.69 4.78
N ARG A 172 6.83 -16.26 4.07
CA ARG A 172 5.59 -17.01 3.96
C ARG A 172 5.80 -18.39 3.36
N GLU A 173 6.57 -18.47 2.28
CA GLU A 173 6.88 -19.74 1.61
C GLU A 173 7.67 -20.68 2.51
N MET A 174 8.75 -20.21 3.14
CA MET A 174 9.57 -20.99 4.08
C MET A 174 8.81 -21.41 5.33
N ALA A 175 7.77 -20.66 5.71
CA ALA A 175 6.87 -21.00 6.80
C ALA A 175 5.82 -22.06 6.40
N GLY A 176 5.75 -22.45 5.13
CA GLY A 176 4.72 -23.36 4.62
C GLY A 176 3.31 -22.78 4.67
N ILE A 177 3.18 -21.46 4.67
CA ILE A 177 1.87 -20.80 4.69
C ILE A 177 1.34 -20.67 3.26
N GLY A 178 0.26 -21.40 2.97
CA GLY A 178 -0.44 -21.31 1.69
C GLY A 178 -1.16 -19.99 1.49
N VAL A 179 -1.54 -19.73 0.23
CA VAL A 179 -2.30 -18.54 -0.16
C VAL A 179 -3.54 -18.92 -0.99
N HIS A 180 -4.63 -18.19 -0.78
CA HIS A 180 -5.65 -18.05 -1.80
C HIS A 180 -5.21 -16.95 -2.76
N ALA A 181 -4.99 -17.31 -4.02
CA ALA A 181 -4.57 -16.35 -5.03
C ALA A 181 -5.41 -16.49 -6.29
N TRP A 182 -5.74 -15.36 -6.89
CA TRP A 182 -6.25 -15.32 -8.25
C TRP A 182 -5.72 -14.10 -8.99
N GLN A 183 -5.70 -14.18 -10.30
CA GLN A 183 -5.30 -13.08 -11.16
C GLN A 183 -6.56 -12.46 -11.78
N TYR A 184 -6.68 -11.15 -11.69
CA TYR A 184 -7.73 -10.43 -12.39
C TYR A 184 -7.48 -10.46 -13.91
N GLN A 185 -8.56 -10.34 -14.68
CA GLN A 185 -8.47 -10.27 -16.15
C GLN A 185 -8.04 -8.87 -16.65
N GLN A 186 -7.44 -8.08 -15.79
CA GLN A 186 -6.95 -6.75 -16.05
C GLN A 186 -5.49 -6.61 -15.59
N SER A 187 -4.79 -5.68 -16.23
CA SER A 187 -3.49 -5.17 -15.81
C SER A 187 -3.61 -3.67 -15.56
N CYS A 188 -2.66 -3.12 -14.83
CA CYS A 188 -2.58 -1.70 -14.52
C CYS A 188 -1.34 -1.10 -15.16
N MET A 189 -1.48 0.09 -15.73
CA MET A 189 -0.37 0.93 -16.18
C MET A 189 -0.42 2.26 -15.41
N LEU A 190 0.67 2.59 -14.76
CA LEU A 190 0.90 3.89 -14.13
C LEU A 190 1.68 4.76 -15.09
N ILE A 191 1.29 6.01 -15.25
CA ILE A 191 1.91 6.96 -16.17
C ILE A 191 2.14 8.28 -15.44
N SER A 192 3.39 8.66 -15.28
CA SER A 192 3.75 9.99 -14.77
C SER A 192 3.63 10.99 -15.91
N VAL A 193 2.85 12.06 -15.70
CA VAL A 193 2.58 13.08 -16.70
C VAL A 193 2.85 14.48 -16.16
N GLU A 194 3.28 15.39 -17.04
CA GLU A 194 3.22 16.82 -16.82
C GLU A 194 1.90 17.36 -17.33
N CYS A 195 1.18 18.11 -16.49
CA CYS A 195 -0.06 18.79 -16.83
C CYS A 195 0.23 20.19 -17.36
N ALA A 196 -0.48 20.63 -18.41
CA ALA A 196 -0.40 21.99 -18.89
C ALA A 196 -0.93 23.01 -17.86
N ASP A 197 -1.95 22.59 -17.09
CA ASP A 197 -2.60 23.37 -16.05
C ASP A 197 -2.26 22.78 -14.67
N ASP A 198 -2.54 23.55 -13.59
CA ASP A 198 -2.41 23.08 -12.21
C ASP A 198 -3.27 21.83 -11.99
N PRO A 199 -2.70 20.70 -11.49
CA PRO A 199 -3.44 19.48 -11.23
C PRO A 199 -4.48 19.61 -10.09
N GLY A 200 -4.41 20.67 -9.28
CA GLY A 200 -5.30 20.90 -8.16
C GLY A 200 -5.19 19.88 -7.04
N ASP A 201 -6.19 19.83 -6.17
CA ASP A 201 -6.25 18.92 -5.01
C ASP A 201 -7.37 17.88 -5.07
N SER A 202 -7.91 17.64 -6.28
CA SER A 202 -8.96 16.68 -6.53
C SER A 202 -8.43 15.45 -7.25
N THR A 203 -8.50 14.30 -6.59
CA THR A 203 -8.26 13.00 -7.24
C THR A 203 -9.57 12.44 -7.77
N TRP A 204 -9.52 11.76 -8.92
CA TRP A 204 -10.73 11.22 -9.50
C TRP A 204 -10.51 9.88 -10.22
N GLN A 205 -11.60 9.14 -10.34
CA GLN A 205 -11.63 7.85 -11.02
C GLN A 205 -12.92 7.72 -11.85
N GLN A 206 -12.77 7.57 -13.15
CA GLN A 206 -13.86 7.23 -14.06
C GLN A 206 -13.91 5.74 -14.30
N PHE A 207 -15.04 5.10 -14.05
CA PHE A 207 -15.24 3.71 -14.44
C PHE A 207 -15.59 3.61 -15.92
N THR A 208 -14.95 2.68 -16.60
CA THR A 208 -15.25 2.32 -17.99
C THR A 208 -15.37 0.80 -18.10
N PRO A 209 -16.04 0.26 -19.13
CA PRO A 209 -16.18 -1.19 -19.30
C PRO A 209 -14.85 -1.96 -19.36
N SER A 210 -13.80 -1.34 -19.91
CA SER A 210 -12.46 -1.93 -19.99
C SER A 210 -11.68 -1.84 -18.68
N GLY A 211 -12.12 -1.00 -17.73
CA GLY A 211 -11.50 -0.75 -16.45
C GLY A 211 -11.43 0.74 -16.10
N PRO A 212 -11.13 1.06 -14.85
CA PRO A 212 -11.03 2.45 -14.40
C PRO A 212 -9.92 3.25 -15.08
N ARG A 213 -10.15 4.56 -15.18
CA ARG A 213 -9.15 5.60 -15.49
C ARG A 213 -9.08 6.52 -14.29
N ALA A 214 -7.90 6.65 -13.67
CA ALA A 214 -7.76 7.50 -12.49
C ALA A 214 -6.69 8.57 -12.70
N PHE A 215 -6.85 9.66 -11.96
CA PHE A 215 -5.97 10.80 -11.92
C PHE A 215 -5.58 11.07 -10.47
N LEU A 216 -4.28 11.10 -10.20
CA LEU A 216 -3.70 11.39 -8.91
C LEU A 216 -2.87 12.67 -9.05
N PRO A 217 -3.32 13.81 -8.50
CA PRO A 217 -2.57 15.06 -8.55
C PRO A 217 -1.28 14.93 -7.73
N LEU A 218 -0.21 15.51 -8.23
CA LEU A 218 1.08 15.56 -7.56
C LEU A 218 1.52 17.04 -7.43
N PHE A 219 2.73 17.23 -6.94
CA PHE A 219 3.34 18.55 -6.76
C PHE A 219 3.53 19.28 -8.11
N ASP A 220 3.59 20.60 -8.06
CA ASP A 220 3.76 21.48 -9.22
C ASP A 220 2.75 21.17 -10.34
N HIS A 221 3.22 20.83 -11.52
CA HIS A 221 2.41 20.42 -12.67
C HIS A 221 2.40 18.91 -12.90
N TRP A 222 2.83 18.10 -11.95
CA TRP A 222 2.88 16.66 -12.09
C TRP A 222 1.57 15.99 -11.68
N ALA A 223 1.28 14.89 -12.36
CA ALA A 223 0.22 13.96 -11.96
C ALA A 223 0.60 12.52 -12.31
N SER A 224 -0.08 11.57 -11.71
CA SER A 224 -0.02 10.16 -12.09
C SER A 224 -1.36 9.73 -12.65
N LEU A 225 -1.35 9.18 -13.85
CA LEU A 225 -2.51 8.52 -14.44
C LEU A 225 -2.46 7.03 -14.15
N VAL A 226 -3.63 6.46 -13.85
CA VAL A 226 -3.78 5.02 -13.63
C VAL A 226 -4.73 4.47 -14.68
N TRP A 227 -4.20 3.60 -15.54
CA TRP A 227 -4.93 2.98 -16.64
C TRP A 227 -5.11 1.50 -16.38
N TYR A 228 -6.33 1.06 -16.13
CA TYR A 228 -6.67 -0.37 -16.04
C TYR A 228 -7.27 -0.83 -17.36
N ASP A 229 -6.79 -1.95 -17.89
CA ASP A 229 -7.30 -2.53 -19.13
C ASP A 229 -6.93 -4.02 -19.23
N ALA A 230 -7.42 -4.70 -20.28
CA ALA A 230 -7.03 -6.06 -20.58
C ALA A 230 -5.49 -6.18 -20.72
N PRO A 231 -4.88 -7.30 -20.28
CA PRO A 231 -3.41 -7.46 -20.32
C PRO A 231 -2.81 -7.26 -21.71
N ALA A 232 -3.51 -7.65 -22.77
CA ALA A 232 -3.05 -7.44 -24.15
C ALA A 232 -2.99 -5.95 -24.50
N ARG A 233 -4.01 -5.16 -24.07
CA ARG A 233 -4.04 -3.72 -24.30
C ARG A 233 -2.93 -3.00 -23.55
N ILE A 234 -2.70 -3.37 -22.27
CA ILE A 234 -1.63 -2.79 -21.47
C ILE A 234 -0.25 -3.09 -22.08
N ARG A 235 -0.01 -4.31 -22.56
CA ARG A 235 1.25 -4.62 -23.29
C ARG A 235 1.41 -3.79 -24.55
N GLN A 236 0.33 -3.57 -25.31
CA GLN A 236 0.33 -2.68 -26.47
C GLN A 236 0.73 -1.25 -26.08
N LEU A 237 0.11 -0.69 -25.04
CA LEU A 237 0.42 0.66 -24.54
C LEU A 237 1.89 0.77 -24.08
N GLN A 238 2.42 -0.27 -23.41
CA GLN A 238 3.84 -0.31 -23.01
C GLN A 238 4.84 -0.28 -24.18
N SER A 239 4.43 -0.80 -25.35
CA SER A 239 5.29 -0.80 -26.54
C SER A 239 5.26 0.50 -27.34
N MET A 240 4.42 1.45 -26.96
CA MET A 240 4.26 2.74 -27.64
C MET A 240 5.36 3.73 -27.25
N THR A 241 5.66 4.65 -28.16
CA THR A 241 6.44 5.85 -27.83
C THR A 241 5.61 6.78 -26.94
N MET A 242 6.25 7.69 -26.20
CA MET A 242 5.53 8.67 -25.36
C MET A 242 4.57 9.54 -26.19
N ALA A 243 4.92 9.88 -27.44
CA ALA A 243 4.02 10.63 -28.32
C ALA A 243 2.77 9.85 -28.71
N GLN A 244 2.90 8.54 -29.00
CA GLN A 244 1.75 7.66 -29.25
C GLN A 244 0.91 7.47 -27.97
N LEU A 245 1.57 7.27 -26.84
CA LEU A 245 0.87 7.14 -25.55
C LEU A 245 0.09 8.42 -25.19
N GLN A 246 0.61 9.60 -25.52
CA GLN A 246 -0.09 10.87 -25.34
C GLN A 246 -1.37 10.94 -26.19
N GLN A 247 -1.36 10.46 -27.41
CA GLN A 247 -2.56 10.39 -28.25
C GLN A 247 -3.61 9.42 -27.69
N GLU A 248 -3.15 8.28 -27.20
CA GLU A 248 -4.03 7.30 -26.54
C GLU A 248 -4.66 7.88 -25.26
N ILE A 249 -3.88 8.58 -24.44
CA ILE A 249 -4.40 9.28 -23.24
C ILE A 249 -5.49 10.29 -23.64
N ALA A 250 -5.22 11.14 -24.62
CA ALA A 250 -6.16 12.14 -25.08
C ALA A 250 -7.48 11.55 -25.62
N SER A 251 -7.43 10.33 -26.18
CA SER A 251 -8.58 9.63 -26.73
C SER A 251 -9.41 8.82 -25.71
N HIS A 252 -8.79 8.40 -24.58
CA HIS A 252 -9.39 7.43 -23.67
C HIS A 252 -9.60 7.95 -22.24
N PHE A 253 -9.05 9.10 -21.89
CA PHE A 253 -9.32 9.77 -20.62
C PHE A 253 -10.41 10.83 -20.81
N PRO A 254 -11.15 11.18 -19.73
CA PRO A 254 -12.20 12.20 -19.83
C PRO A 254 -11.59 13.57 -20.16
N ALA A 255 -12.35 14.40 -20.87
CA ALA A 255 -11.92 15.73 -21.33
C ALA A 255 -11.43 16.66 -20.19
N ARG A 256 -11.93 16.43 -18.95
CA ARG A 256 -11.49 17.17 -17.76
C ARG A 256 -9.99 16.99 -17.43
N LEU A 257 -9.33 15.96 -17.97
CA LEU A 257 -7.90 15.77 -17.80
C LEU A 257 -7.07 16.93 -18.36
N GLY A 258 -7.58 17.59 -19.41
CA GLY A 258 -6.83 18.62 -20.10
C GLY A 258 -5.64 18.05 -20.90
N ARG A 259 -4.68 18.92 -21.22
CA ARG A 259 -3.47 18.50 -21.96
C ARG A 259 -2.42 18.02 -20.98
N VAL A 260 -1.90 16.82 -21.26
CA VAL A 260 -0.81 16.20 -20.49
C VAL A 260 0.29 15.69 -21.41
N THR A 261 1.51 15.64 -20.90
CA THR A 261 2.68 15.08 -21.59
C THR A 261 3.23 13.92 -20.76
N PRO A 262 3.12 12.66 -21.22
CA PRO A 262 3.66 11.52 -20.49
C PRO A 262 5.20 11.55 -20.50
N GLN A 263 5.79 11.26 -19.34
CA GLN A 263 7.24 11.29 -19.12
C GLN A 263 7.79 9.90 -18.79
N ALA A 264 7.06 9.11 -18.01
CA ALA A 264 7.44 7.76 -17.64
C ALA A 264 6.20 6.89 -17.47
N ALA A 265 6.35 5.59 -17.69
CA ALA A 265 5.27 4.63 -17.49
C ALA A 265 5.79 3.28 -17.00
N GLY A 266 4.96 2.59 -16.20
CA GLY A 266 5.22 1.24 -15.73
C GLY A 266 3.93 0.46 -15.64
N ALA A 267 3.94 -0.83 -15.96
CA ALA A 267 2.76 -1.66 -15.88
C ALA A 267 3.01 -2.96 -15.13
N PHE A 268 1.96 -3.49 -14.53
CA PHE A 268 2.01 -4.73 -13.77
C PHE A 268 0.66 -5.45 -13.81
N PRO A 269 0.68 -6.79 -13.72
CA PRO A 269 -0.53 -7.58 -13.60
C PRO A 269 -1.21 -7.34 -12.25
N LEU A 270 -2.53 -7.40 -12.24
CA LEU A 270 -3.30 -7.30 -11.01
C LEU A 270 -3.52 -8.70 -10.43
N THR A 271 -3.08 -8.89 -9.22
CA THR A 271 -3.24 -10.15 -8.49
C THR A 271 -3.86 -9.88 -7.13
N ARG A 272 -4.73 -10.79 -6.71
CA ARG A 272 -5.21 -10.88 -5.33
C ARG A 272 -4.52 -12.05 -4.66
N ARG A 273 -4.01 -11.83 -3.45
CA ARG A 273 -3.46 -12.90 -2.61
C ARG A 273 -3.93 -12.69 -1.18
N HIS A 274 -4.25 -13.78 -0.51
CA HIS A 274 -4.60 -13.78 0.90
C HIS A 274 -3.98 -15.01 1.54
N ALA A 275 -3.07 -14.80 2.49
CA ALA A 275 -2.44 -15.88 3.23
C ALA A 275 -3.48 -16.64 4.06
N LEU A 276 -3.41 -17.98 4.08
CA LEU A 276 -4.34 -18.81 4.83
C LEU A 276 -4.28 -18.53 6.34
N GLN A 277 -3.11 -18.12 6.81
CA GLN A 277 -2.88 -17.66 8.18
C GLN A 277 -1.82 -16.56 8.16
N TYR A 278 -1.93 -15.60 9.10
CA TYR A 278 -0.98 -14.48 9.20
C TYR A 278 0.11 -14.76 10.21
N VAL A 279 -0.08 -15.73 11.09
CA VAL A 279 0.82 -16.00 12.20
C VAL A 279 1.07 -17.49 12.42
N GLN A 280 2.24 -17.79 12.96
CA GLN A 280 2.63 -19.07 13.54
C GLN A 280 3.46 -18.79 14.80
N PRO A 281 3.81 -19.79 15.64
CA PRO A 281 4.69 -19.55 16.79
C PRO A 281 5.98 -18.82 16.36
N GLY A 282 6.25 -17.65 16.95
CA GLY A 282 7.43 -16.82 16.63
C GLY A 282 7.46 -16.24 15.22
N LEU A 283 6.32 -16.16 14.51
CA LEU A 283 6.25 -15.63 13.14
C LEU A 283 4.96 -14.86 12.88
N ALA A 284 5.08 -13.71 12.22
CA ALA A 284 3.95 -12.92 11.71
C ALA A 284 4.22 -12.44 10.27
N LEU A 285 3.14 -12.26 9.50
CA LEU A 285 3.15 -11.66 8.16
C LEU A 285 2.40 -10.34 8.21
N VAL A 286 2.91 -9.32 7.50
CA VAL A 286 2.30 -8.00 7.38
C VAL A 286 2.31 -7.51 5.92
N GLY A 287 1.38 -6.61 5.58
CA GLY A 287 1.28 -6.02 4.25
C GLY A 287 1.08 -7.07 3.16
N ASP A 288 1.71 -6.87 2.02
CA ASP A 288 1.55 -7.75 0.85
C ASP A 288 2.03 -9.18 1.08
N ALA A 289 2.87 -9.44 2.09
CA ALA A 289 3.24 -10.80 2.48
C ALA A 289 2.04 -11.58 3.06
N ALA A 290 1.13 -10.89 3.75
CA ALA A 290 -0.09 -11.44 4.28
C ALA A 290 -1.28 -11.33 3.31
N HIS A 291 -1.42 -10.20 2.62
CA HIS A 291 -2.55 -9.90 1.75
C HIS A 291 -2.18 -8.90 0.66
N THR A 292 -2.41 -9.27 -0.58
CA THR A 292 -2.31 -8.36 -1.73
C THR A 292 -3.71 -8.10 -2.25
N ILE A 293 -4.10 -6.85 -2.35
CA ILE A 293 -5.44 -6.45 -2.83
C ILE A 293 -5.36 -5.82 -4.21
N HIS A 294 -6.51 -5.68 -4.87
CA HIS A 294 -6.65 -4.85 -6.06
C HIS A 294 -6.28 -3.40 -5.72
N PRO A 295 -5.33 -2.77 -6.43
CA PRO A 295 -4.81 -1.44 -6.09
C PRO A 295 -5.77 -0.30 -6.48
N LEU A 296 -7.08 -0.49 -6.36
CA LEU A 296 -8.05 0.59 -6.56
C LEU A 296 -7.70 1.77 -5.63
N ALA A 297 -7.50 2.93 -6.23
CA ALA A 297 -7.17 4.17 -5.54
C ALA A 297 -5.91 4.14 -4.65
N GLY A 298 -4.91 3.29 -4.94
CA GLY A 298 -3.63 3.28 -4.22
C GLY A 298 -3.69 2.84 -2.76
N GLN A 299 -4.69 2.02 -2.36
CA GLN A 299 -4.97 1.67 -0.96
C GLN A 299 -4.06 0.58 -0.36
N GLY A 300 -3.20 -0.08 -1.15
CA GLY A 300 -2.42 -1.24 -0.69
C GLY A 300 -1.56 -0.95 0.55
N VAL A 301 -0.82 0.14 0.54
CA VAL A 301 0.06 0.52 1.66
C VAL A 301 -0.72 0.87 2.93
N ASN A 302 -1.91 1.47 2.80
CA ASN A 302 -2.75 1.83 3.96
C ASN A 302 -3.20 0.60 4.75
N LEU A 303 -3.53 -0.51 4.08
CA LEU A 303 -3.84 -1.76 4.75
C LEU A 303 -2.61 -2.34 5.48
N GLY A 304 -1.43 -2.25 4.86
CA GLY A 304 -0.18 -2.61 5.50
C GLY A 304 0.12 -1.76 6.74
N TYR A 305 -0.17 -0.48 6.72
CA TYR A 305 -0.02 0.41 7.89
C TYR A 305 -1.03 0.10 9.00
N ARG A 306 -2.24 -0.33 8.66
CA ARG A 306 -3.18 -0.86 9.67
C ARG A 306 -2.68 -2.16 10.32
N ASP A 307 -1.93 -3.00 9.56
CA ASP A 307 -1.28 -4.17 10.15
C ASP A 307 -0.17 -3.75 11.12
N VAL A 308 0.63 -2.75 10.76
CA VAL A 308 1.67 -2.17 11.62
C VAL A 308 1.07 -1.68 12.92
N ASP A 309 0.06 -0.83 12.85
CA ASP A 309 -0.61 -0.25 14.01
C ASP A 309 -1.15 -1.34 14.95
N ALA A 310 -1.89 -2.30 14.41
CA ALA A 310 -2.44 -3.41 15.17
C ALA A 310 -1.37 -4.29 15.83
N LEU A 311 -0.27 -4.57 15.12
CA LEU A 311 0.79 -5.42 15.67
C LEU A 311 1.59 -4.69 16.75
N LEU A 312 1.90 -3.41 16.56
CA LEU A 312 2.56 -2.56 17.54
C LEU A 312 1.76 -2.50 18.86
N GLU A 313 0.46 -2.24 18.77
CA GLU A 313 -0.44 -2.17 19.93
C GLU A 313 -0.47 -3.51 20.68
N ILE A 314 -0.65 -4.63 19.98
CA ILE A 314 -0.75 -5.96 20.59
C ILE A 314 0.56 -6.40 21.25
N LEU A 315 1.69 -6.14 20.64
CA LEU A 315 2.99 -6.49 21.21
C LEU A 315 3.32 -5.62 22.43
N ALA A 316 2.99 -4.32 22.39
CA ALA A 316 3.14 -3.41 23.53
C ALA A 316 2.28 -3.85 24.71
N GLU A 317 1.00 -4.17 24.47
CA GLU A 317 0.09 -4.66 25.52
C GLU A 317 0.59 -5.97 26.14
N ALA A 318 1.01 -6.94 25.30
CA ALA A 318 1.49 -8.23 25.79
C ALA A 318 2.75 -8.04 26.66
N ARG A 319 3.69 -7.21 26.23
CA ARG A 319 4.91 -6.89 26.99
C ARG A 319 4.56 -6.20 28.31
N GLY A 320 3.62 -5.24 28.31
CA GLY A 320 3.17 -4.54 29.51
C GLY A 320 2.48 -5.45 30.52
N ARG A 321 1.87 -6.55 30.06
CA ARG A 321 1.28 -7.58 30.92
C ARG A 321 2.22 -8.71 31.34
N GLY A 322 3.49 -8.66 30.91
CA GLY A 322 4.47 -9.72 31.15
C GLY A 322 4.17 -11.03 30.41
N GLU A 323 3.37 -10.98 29.34
CA GLU A 323 3.09 -12.13 28.47
C GLU A 323 4.29 -12.42 27.58
N ASP A 324 4.42 -13.67 27.12
CA ASP A 324 5.35 -14.00 26.03
C ASP A 324 4.79 -13.44 24.72
N TRP A 325 5.25 -12.23 24.36
CA TRP A 325 4.78 -11.46 23.23
C TRP A 325 5.01 -12.11 21.85
N ALA A 326 5.97 -13.04 21.75
CA ALA A 326 6.23 -13.82 20.52
C ALA A 326 5.37 -15.11 20.46
N SER A 327 4.60 -15.41 21.50
CA SER A 327 3.79 -16.62 21.58
C SER A 327 2.61 -16.60 20.59
N LEU A 328 2.20 -17.78 20.15
CA LEU A 328 1.08 -17.91 19.22
C LEU A 328 -0.24 -17.34 19.76
N PRO A 329 -0.61 -17.46 21.05
CA PRO A 329 -1.82 -16.84 21.59
C PRO A 329 -1.83 -15.32 21.42
N VAL A 330 -0.71 -14.64 21.66
CA VAL A 330 -0.59 -13.19 21.46
C VAL A 330 -0.70 -12.84 19.99
N LEU A 331 0.06 -13.50 19.13
CA LEU A 331 0.05 -13.24 17.69
C LEU A 331 -1.32 -13.53 17.04
N LYS A 332 -2.08 -14.48 17.58
CA LYS A 332 -3.46 -14.74 17.12
C LYS A 332 -4.41 -13.56 17.36
N ARG A 333 -4.17 -12.69 18.37
CA ARG A 333 -4.95 -11.44 18.57
C ARG A 333 -4.77 -10.52 17.35
N TYR A 334 -3.54 -10.37 16.88
CA TYR A 334 -3.25 -9.62 15.65
C TYR A 334 -3.96 -10.23 14.43
N GLN A 335 -3.82 -11.54 14.22
CA GLN A 335 -4.49 -12.21 13.11
C GLN A 335 -6.02 -12.05 13.16
N ALA A 336 -6.64 -12.20 14.33
CA ALA A 336 -8.09 -12.05 14.48
C ALA A 336 -8.55 -10.64 14.14
N ARG A 337 -7.83 -9.61 14.61
CA ARG A 337 -8.15 -8.20 14.33
C ARG A 337 -8.00 -7.87 12.84
N ARG A 338 -6.93 -8.30 12.21
CA ARG A 338 -6.60 -7.89 10.84
C ARG A 338 -7.26 -8.72 9.76
N ARG A 339 -7.38 -10.04 9.97
CA ARG A 339 -7.91 -10.93 8.94
C ARG A 339 -9.37 -10.63 8.58
N ALA A 340 -10.19 -10.33 9.59
CA ALA A 340 -11.59 -9.96 9.38
C ALA A 340 -11.71 -8.65 8.60
N ASP A 341 -10.96 -7.61 9.01
CA ASP A 341 -10.95 -6.29 8.37
C ASP A 341 -10.43 -6.37 6.91
N ASN A 342 -9.31 -7.07 6.70
CA ASN A 342 -8.74 -7.27 5.38
C ASN A 342 -9.67 -8.07 4.46
N PHE A 343 -10.38 -9.07 4.98
CA PHE A 343 -11.36 -9.84 4.21
C PHE A 343 -12.55 -8.97 3.77
N ILE A 344 -13.08 -8.14 4.66
CA ILE A 344 -14.18 -7.21 4.35
C ILE A 344 -13.73 -6.22 3.26
N MET A 345 -12.54 -5.62 3.43
CA MET A 345 -12.00 -4.68 2.45
C MET A 345 -11.79 -5.34 1.09
N GLN A 346 -11.18 -6.53 1.05
CA GLN A 346 -10.98 -7.28 -0.19
C GLN A 346 -12.32 -7.64 -0.86
N SER A 347 -13.29 -8.12 -0.08
CA SER A 347 -14.62 -8.49 -0.62
C SER A 347 -15.35 -7.25 -1.18
N GLY A 348 -15.21 -6.11 -0.52
CA GLY A 348 -15.74 -4.84 -1.03
C GLY A 348 -15.09 -4.45 -2.37
N MET A 349 -13.76 -4.56 -2.48
CA MET A 349 -13.05 -4.28 -3.73
C MET A 349 -13.42 -5.26 -4.85
N ASP A 350 -13.59 -6.55 -4.52
CA ASP A 350 -14.02 -7.55 -5.50
C ASP A 350 -15.46 -7.30 -6.00
N LEU A 351 -16.35 -6.91 -5.10
CA LEU A 351 -17.73 -6.54 -5.47
C LEU A 351 -17.73 -5.31 -6.39
N PHE A 352 -16.92 -4.30 -6.08
CA PHE A 352 -16.72 -3.16 -6.97
C PHE A 352 -16.17 -3.59 -8.33
N TYR A 353 -15.11 -4.40 -8.33
CA TYR A 353 -14.56 -4.93 -9.57
C TYR A 353 -15.62 -5.67 -10.39
N ALA A 354 -16.30 -6.65 -9.80
CA ALA A 354 -17.34 -7.42 -10.48
C ALA A 354 -18.49 -6.53 -10.97
N GLY A 355 -18.89 -5.53 -10.18
CA GLY A 355 -19.94 -4.59 -10.52
C GLY A 355 -19.59 -3.68 -11.70
N PHE A 356 -18.34 -3.23 -11.82
CA PHE A 356 -17.91 -2.24 -12.81
C PHE A 356 -17.14 -2.82 -14.01
N SER A 357 -16.76 -4.10 -13.99
CA SER A 357 -16.00 -4.75 -15.07
C SER A 357 -16.86 -5.47 -16.11
N ASN A 358 -18.12 -5.06 -16.29
CA ASN A 358 -19.01 -5.63 -17.30
C ASN A 358 -19.79 -4.54 -18.02
N ASP A 359 -20.29 -4.84 -19.24
CA ASP A 359 -21.06 -3.90 -20.07
C ASP A 359 -22.51 -4.36 -20.25
N LEU A 360 -23.01 -5.21 -19.36
CA LEU A 360 -24.40 -5.66 -19.37
C LEU A 360 -25.32 -4.48 -19.02
N ALA A 361 -26.16 -4.07 -19.96
CA ALA A 361 -27.01 -2.88 -19.84
C ALA A 361 -27.83 -2.82 -18.53
N PRO A 362 -28.50 -3.90 -18.05
CA PRO A 362 -29.22 -3.87 -16.78
C PRO A 362 -28.29 -3.62 -15.56
N VAL A 363 -27.11 -4.26 -15.55
CA VAL A 363 -26.14 -4.11 -14.45
C VAL A 363 -25.56 -2.69 -14.47
N ARG A 364 -25.25 -2.17 -15.65
CA ARG A 364 -24.78 -0.80 -15.84
C ARG A 364 -25.79 0.23 -15.34
N MET A 365 -27.07 0.04 -15.64
CA MET A 365 -28.14 0.91 -15.12
C MET A 365 -28.23 0.84 -13.60
N LEU A 366 -28.23 -0.36 -13.01
CA LEU A 366 -28.34 -0.54 -11.56
C LEU A 366 -27.16 0.08 -10.80
N ARG A 367 -25.92 -0.08 -11.29
CA ARG A 367 -24.74 0.51 -10.61
C ARG A 367 -24.72 2.03 -10.70
N ASN A 368 -25.17 2.62 -11.83
CA ASN A 368 -25.28 4.08 -11.93
C ASN A 368 -26.39 4.64 -11.03
N ILE A 369 -27.53 3.96 -10.91
CA ILE A 369 -28.56 4.29 -9.91
C ILE A 369 -27.97 4.16 -8.49
N GLY A 370 -27.16 3.12 -8.23
CA GLY A 370 -26.45 2.93 -6.96
C GLY A 370 -25.50 4.08 -6.64
N LEU A 371 -24.72 4.57 -7.60
CA LEU A 371 -23.86 5.75 -7.43
C LEU A 371 -24.68 7.00 -7.12
N MET A 372 -25.77 7.26 -7.85
CA MET A 372 -26.66 8.39 -7.58
C MET A 372 -27.29 8.32 -6.19
N ALA A 373 -27.67 7.12 -5.74
CA ALA A 373 -28.20 6.90 -4.40
C ALA A 373 -27.11 7.10 -3.32
N ALA A 374 -25.88 6.63 -3.57
CA ALA A 374 -24.73 6.80 -2.68
C ALA A 374 -24.38 8.27 -2.48
N GLU A 375 -24.43 9.11 -3.54
CA GLU A 375 -24.21 10.55 -3.40
C GLU A 375 -25.20 11.20 -2.45
N ARG A 376 -26.47 10.73 -2.47
CA ARG A 376 -27.55 11.25 -1.61
C ARG A 376 -27.63 10.60 -0.23
N ALA A 377 -26.78 9.59 0.06
CA ALA A 377 -26.87 8.77 1.26
C ALA A 377 -26.41 9.48 2.57
N GLY A 378 -25.96 10.73 2.51
CA GLY A 378 -25.67 11.59 3.64
C GLY A 378 -24.77 10.92 4.73
N MET A 379 -25.37 10.44 5.80
CA MET A 379 -24.63 9.84 6.93
C MET A 379 -23.91 8.54 6.51
N LEU A 380 -24.54 7.69 5.71
CA LEU A 380 -23.91 6.43 5.25
C LEU A 380 -22.70 6.70 4.34
N LYS A 381 -22.79 7.69 3.45
CA LYS A 381 -21.68 8.16 2.62
C LYS A 381 -20.50 8.60 3.50
N ARG A 382 -20.75 9.39 4.54
CA ARG A 382 -19.71 9.83 5.50
C ARG A 382 -19.09 8.67 6.26
N GLN A 383 -19.88 7.68 6.70
CA GLN A 383 -19.35 6.49 7.38
C GLN A 383 -18.48 5.65 6.44
N ALA A 384 -18.91 5.46 5.19
CA ALA A 384 -18.11 4.75 4.18
C ALA A 384 -16.78 5.46 3.92
N LEU A 385 -16.78 6.80 3.83
CA LEU A 385 -15.56 7.59 3.68
C LEU A 385 -14.65 7.43 4.89
N LYS A 386 -15.17 7.55 6.12
CA LYS A 386 -14.38 7.31 7.35
C LYS A 386 -13.73 5.94 7.35
N TYR A 387 -14.49 4.90 7.05
CA TYR A 387 -13.94 3.54 6.98
C TYR A 387 -12.83 3.41 5.92
N ALA A 388 -13.01 4.01 4.75
CA ALA A 388 -12.00 4.02 3.69
C ALA A 388 -10.72 4.75 4.13
N LEU A 389 -10.84 5.85 4.87
CA LEU A 389 -9.73 6.62 5.43
C LEU A 389 -9.09 5.97 6.68
N GLY A 390 -9.74 4.95 7.25
CA GLY A 390 -9.30 4.27 8.47
C GLY A 390 -9.62 5.01 9.77
N LEU A 391 -10.63 5.89 9.74
CA LEU A 391 -11.06 6.75 10.86
C LEU A 391 -12.28 6.16 11.60
#